data_9e064802bc38d68a75e6cd9d3f04935d
#
_entry.id   9e064802bc38d68a75e6cd9d3f04935d
#
_cell.length_a   1.000
_cell.length_b   1.000
_cell.length_c   1.000
_cell.angle_alpha   90.00
_cell.angle_beta   90.00
_cell.angle_gamma   90.00
#
_symmetry.space_group_name_H-M   'P 1'
#
loop_
_entity.id
_entity.type
_entity.pdbx_description
1 polymer ?
#
loop_
_entity_poly.entity_id
_entity_poly.type
_entity_poly.pdbx_seq_one_letter_code
_entity_poly.pdbx_strand_id
1 'polypeptide(L)'
;MNGQPHGPKRRSQKPIDWQKVQRVLVIRLRSIGDTVLSTPSLIALRRFLPDAQIDILLEDWVVPLLENFEQIDNVIAVGKGDAERVKAAWKIRRNRYDVVFNLHGGTTATLLARASGARYRIGYADYQYSFLYNRKYSTSSEFWNAERTHSAEQQLALLGYAGVPVSGRPRTSLTVSESARRTVANRFAFKKDYALIHPASLFHTKQWSAENFAGIVKELAARGYESVAVASKAESAVLESLAELAGRSVTIAYDLSLPEITALASDAKLFVGNDSGIAHIAAAVNIPTVVIFGSSNRDHWRPWTDASNEIVFNSFDCQPCPGYECAVYGDPRCILGISVEQVITAIDKVLAKKEKGEPEPAF
;
A
#
# COMPACT_ATOMS: atom_id res chain seq x y z
N MET A 1 -11.85 9.90 -49.33
CA MET A 1 -10.65 9.06 -49.17
C MET A 1 -10.22 9.16 -47.69
N ASN A 2 -10.64 8.18 -46.90
CA ASN A 2 -10.40 8.16 -45.45
C ASN A 2 -9.13 7.39 -45.15
N GLY A 3 -8.04 8.10 -44.93
CA GLY A 3 -6.79 7.55 -44.43
C GLY A 3 -6.83 7.40 -42.90
N GLN A 4 -7.13 6.23 -42.37
CA GLN A 4 -6.86 5.90 -40.98
C GLN A 4 -5.33 5.80 -40.80
N PRO A 5 -4.78 6.41 -39.70
CA PRO A 5 -3.37 6.24 -39.40
C PRO A 5 -3.13 4.80 -38.92
N HIS A 6 -2.36 4.04 -39.70
CA HIS A 6 -1.85 2.73 -39.29
C HIS A 6 -0.87 2.92 -38.12
N GLY A 7 -1.30 2.71 -36.89
CA GLY A 7 -0.42 2.54 -35.75
C GLY A 7 0.52 1.33 -35.98
N PRO A 8 1.73 1.33 -35.37
CA PRO A 8 2.72 0.28 -35.58
C PRO A 8 2.12 -1.09 -35.25
N LYS A 9 2.16 -2.03 -36.19
CA LYS A 9 1.70 -3.42 -36.03
C LYS A 9 2.44 -4.04 -34.84
N ARG A 10 1.77 -4.14 -33.68
CA ARG A 10 2.27 -4.90 -32.52
C ARG A 10 2.47 -6.35 -33.00
N ARG A 11 3.69 -6.88 -32.95
CA ARG A 11 3.91 -8.33 -33.08
C ARG A 11 3.07 -8.99 -31.98
N SER A 12 2.03 -9.74 -32.37
CA SER A 12 1.19 -10.47 -31.43
C SER A 12 2.07 -11.43 -30.63
N GLN A 13 2.28 -11.15 -29.36
CA GLN A 13 3.00 -12.06 -28.49
C GLN A 13 2.12 -13.30 -28.29
N LYS A 14 2.67 -14.51 -28.52
CA LYS A 14 1.91 -15.74 -28.27
C LYS A 14 1.43 -15.75 -26.82
N PRO A 15 0.17 -16.15 -26.56
CA PRO A 15 -0.36 -16.23 -25.18
C PRO A 15 0.54 -17.08 -24.27
N ILE A 16 0.49 -16.83 -22.98
CA ILE A 16 1.12 -17.68 -21.96
C ILE A 16 0.28 -18.95 -21.86
N ASP A 17 0.94 -20.10 -21.93
CA ASP A 17 0.30 -21.40 -21.68
C ASP A 17 0.22 -21.64 -20.16
N TRP A 18 -0.85 -21.09 -19.57
CA TRP A 18 -1.06 -21.12 -18.12
C TRP A 18 -1.23 -22.53 -17.55
N GLN A 19 -1.67 -23.50 -18.35
CA GLN A 19 -1.80 -24.90 -17.91
C GLN A 19 -0.45 -25.54 -17.56
N LYS A 20 0.65 -24.98 -18.08
CA LYS A 20 2.03 -25.44 -17.81
C LYS A 20 2.74 -24.62 -16.75
N VAL A 21 2.09 -23.60 -16.18
CA VAL A 21 2.70 -22.75 -15.16
C VAL A 21 2.51 -23.38 -13.79
N GLN A 22 3.61 -23.71 -13.16
CA GLN A 22 3.64 -24.29 -11.82
C GLN A 22 4.23 -23.36 -10.77
N ARG A 23 5.08 -22.40 -11.19
CA ARG A 23 5.80 -21.52 -10.27
C ARG A 23 5.80 -20.08 -10.77
N VAL A 24 5.28 -19.18 -9.95
CA VAL A 24 5.19 -17.75 -10.21
C VAL A 24 5.99 -16.98 -9.17
N LEU A 25 6.79 -16.02 -9.60
CA LEU A 25 7.43 -15.05 -8.73
C LEU A 25 6.83 -13.67 -8.96
N VAL A 26 6.45 -13.01 -7.88
CA VAL A 26 6.08 -11.59 -7.88
C VAL A 26 7.22 -10.79 -7.24
N ILE A 27 7.66 -9.73 -7.87
CA ILE A 27 8.72 -8.84 -7.36
C ILE A 27 8.10 -7.51 -6.97
N ARG A 28 8.13 -7.18 -5.65
CA ARG A 28 7.65 -5.90 -5.10
C ARG A 28 8.54 -5.39 -3.98
N LEU A 29 9.79 -5.12 -4.17
CA LEU A 29 10.84 -4.94 -3.17
C LEU A 29 10.44 -4.14 -1.93
N ARG A 30 9.79 -2.98 -2.08
CA ARG A 30 9.39 -2.03 -1.01
C ARG A 30 8.27 -1.12 -1.52
N SER A 31 7.62 -0.30 -0.81
CA SER A 31 7.57 0.06 0.60
C SER A 31 6.43 -0.69 1.34
N ILE A 32 6.07 -0.26 2.58
CA ILE A 32 4.92 -0.81 3.32
C ILE A 32 3.64 -0.68 2.48
N GLY A 33 3.27 0.55 2.11
CA GLY A 33 2.07 0.82 1.33
C GLY A 33 2.05 0.07 -0.01
N ASP A 34 3.16 0.09 -0.73
CA ASP A 34 3.30 -0.63 -2.00
C ASP A 34 3.17 -2.14 -1.86
N THR A 35 3.68 -2.70 -0.76
CA THR A 35 3.55 -4.13 -0.46
C THR A 35 2.10 -4.48 -0.16
N VAL A 36 1.39 -3.68 0.64
CA VAL A 36 -0.05 -3.85 0.89
C VAL A 36 -0.83 -3.74 -0.42
N LEU A 37 -0.56 -2.73 -1.24
CA LEU A 37 -1.21 -2.52 -2.53
C LEU A 37 -0.88 -3.60 -3.59
N SER A 38 0.05 -4.51 -3.31
CA SER A 38 0.30 -5.69 -4.15
C SER A 38 -0.61 -6.88 -3.79
N THR A 39 -1.23 -6.89 -2.61
CA THR A 39 -2.07 -8.01 -2.16
C THR A 39 -3.26 -8.30 -3.09
N PRO A 40 -3.93 -7.31 -3.73
CA PRO A 40 -4.94 -7.58 -4.76
C PRO A 40 -4.42 -8.44 -5.92
N SER A 41 -3.19 -8.20 -6.36
CA SER A 41 -2.55 -8.98 -7.42
C SER A 41 -2.23 -10.41 -6.98
N LEU A 42 -1.78 -10.60 -5.73
CA LEU A 42 -1.54 -11.92 -5.15
C LEU A 42 -2.84 -12.72 -5.02
N ILE A 43 -3.91 -12.07 -4.56
CA ILE A 43 -5.26 -12.66 -4.48
C ILE A 43 -5.75 -13.09 -5.88
N ALA A 44 -5.60 -12.24 -6.88
CA ALA A 44 -5.99 -12.55 -8.26
C ALA A 44 -5.19 -13.74 -8.82
N LEU A 45 -3.88 -13.79 -8.56
CA LEU A 45 -3.02 -14.90 -8.96
C LEU A 45 -3.43 -16.21 -8.30
N ARG A 46 -3.65 -16.24 -6.98
CA ARG A 46 -4.05 -17.45 -6.24
C ARG A 46 -5.39 -17.97 -6.70
N ARG A 47 -6.37 -17.09 -6.93
CA ARG A 47 -7.67 -17.48 -7.50
C ARG A 47 -7.56 -18.11 -8.89
N PHE A 48 -6.64 -17.63 -9.71
CA PHE A 48 -6.42 -18.12 -11.07
C PHE A 48 -5.55 -19.37 -11.13
N LEU A 49 -4.59 -19.50 -10.23
CA LEU A 49 -3.62 -20.60 -10.15
C LEU A 49 -3.64 -21.21 -8.74
N PRO A 50 -4.71 -21.93 -8.36
CA PRO A 50 -4.87 -22.42 -6.99
C PRO A 50 -3.75 -23.39 -6.56
N ASP A 51 -3.23 -24.19 -7.49
CA ASP A 51 -2.24 -25.23 -7.22
C ASP A 51 -0.80 -24.82 -7.55
N ALA A 52 -0.58 -23.63 -8.12
CA ALA A 52 0.77 -23.18 -8.43
C ALA A 52 1.48 -22.62 -7.19
N GLN A 53 2.79 -22.80 -7.12
CA GLN A 53 3.62 -22.11 -6.15
C GLN A 53 3.71 -20.61 -6.52
N ILE A 54 3.24 -19.74 -5.64
CA ILE A 54 3.30 -18.28 -5.78
C ILE A 54 4.19 -17.72 -4.70
N ASP A 55 5.35 -17.19 -5.09
CA ASP A 55 6.31 -16.58 -4.18
C ASP A 55 6.39 -15.08 -4.44
N ILE A 56 6.69 -14.30 -3.38
CA ILE A 56 6.96 -12.87 -3.50
C ILE A 56 8.38 -12.55 -3.04
N LEU A 57 9.05 -11.65 -3.76
CA LEU A 57 10.36 -11.10 -3.41
C LEU A 57 10.20 -9.71 -2.82
N LEU A 58 10.62 -9.55 -1.57
CA LEU A 58 10.56 -8.31 -0.78
C LEU A 58 11.92 -7.96 -0.18
N GLU A 59 12.15 -6.67 0.12
CA GLU A 59 13.24 -6.28 1.02
C GLU A 59 12.95 -6.83 2.43
N ASP A 60 14.00 -7.23 3.16
CA ASP A 60 13.94 -7.94 4.44
C ASP A 60 13.05 -7.24 5.49
N TRP A 61 13.11 -5.93 5.57
CA TRP A 61 12.38 -5.14 6.57
C TRP A 61 10.84 -5.10 6.35
N VAL A 62 10.35 -5.39 5.14
CA VAL A 62 8.89 -5.47 4.87
C VAL A 62 8.36 -6.91 4.83
N VAL A 63 9.24 -7.92 4.89
CA VAL A 63 8.86 -9.34 4.91
C VAL A 63 7.80 -9.65 5.97
N PRO A 64 7.90 -9.16 7.23
CA PRO A 64 6.94 -9.48 8.27
C PRO A 64 5.50 -9.05 7.96
N LEU A 65 5.30 -8.11 7.02
CA LEU A 65 3.97 -7.63 6.64
C LEU A 65 3.11 -8.71 5.96
N LEU A 66 3.74 -9.63 5.22
CA LEU A 66 3.06 -10.73 4.52
C LEU A 66 3.35 -12.10 5.17
N GLU A 67 3.84 -12.11 6.39
CA GLU A 67 3.97 -13.34 7.15
C GLU A 67 2.59 -13.99 7.36
N ASN A 68 2.49 -15.26 7.01
CA ASN A 68 1.23 -16.03 7.05
C ASN A 68 0.12 -15.53 6.08
N PHE A 69 0.47 -14.77 5.04
CA PHE A 69 -0.50 -14.36 4.03
C PHE A 69 -0.84 -15.54 3.11
N GLU A 70 -2.04 -16.09 3.23
CA GLU A 70 -2.48 -17.36 2.62
C GLU A 70 -2.44 -17.41 1.08
N GLN A 71 -2.31 -16.26 0.43
CA GLN A 71 -2.31 -16.19 -1.04
C GLN A 71 -0.93 -16.45 -1.67
N ILE A 72 0.10 -16.62 -0.84
CA ILE A 72 1.49 -16.90 -1.26
C ILE A 72 2.02 -18.13 -0.51
N ASP A 73 2.98 -18.81 -1.13
CA ASP A 73 3.64 -19.97 -0.51
C ASP A 73 4.91 -19.58 0.22
N ASN A 74 5.70 -18.65 -0.35
CA ASN A 74 6.93 -18.19 0.30
C ASN A 74 7.17 -16.69 0.09
N VAL A 75 7.78 -16.06 1.10
CA VAL A 75 8.40 -14.75 0.98
C VAL A 75 9.91 -14.94 0.84
N ILE A 76 10.48 -14.36 -0.21
CA ILE A 76 11.93 -14.33 -0.42
C ILE A 76 12.43 -12.97 0.02
N ALA A 77 13.25 -12.95 1.06
CA ALA A 77 13.88 -11.72 1.53
C ALA A 77 15.10 -11.37 0.69
N VAL A 78 15.28 -10.08 0.41
CA VAL A 78 16.50 -9.49 -0.13
C VAL A 78 17.02 -8.41 0.83
N GLY A 79 18.22 -8.63 1.38
CA GLY A 79 18.87 -7.67 2.25
C GLY A 79 19.49 -6.49 1.48
N LYS A 80 20.03 -5.53 2.23
CA LYS A 80 20.74 -4.38 1.68
C LYS A 80 22.13 -4.78 1.17
N GLY A 81 22.55 -4.14 0.06
CA GLY A 81 23.88 -4.32 -0.52
C GLY A 81 23.94 -5.38 -1.62
N ASP A 82 25.05 -5.34 -2.38
CA ASP A 82 25.17 -6.12 -3.61
C ASP A 82 25.33 -7.62 -3.32
N ALA A 83 25.99 -8.01 -2.25
CA ALA A 83 26.13 -9.40 -1.85
C ALA A 83 24.77 -10.06 -1.57
N GLU A 84 23.87 -9.36 -0.88
CA GLU A 84 22.53 -9.86 -0.59
C GLU A 84 21.66 -9.92 -1.86
N ARG A 85 21.82 -8.98 -2.78
CA ARG A 85 21.17 -9.03 -4.10
C ARG A 85 21.64 -10.21 -4.93
N VAL A 86 22.95 -10.54 -4.89
CA VAL A 86 23.50 -11.72 -5.57
C VAL A 86 22.97 -13.01 -4.95
N LYS A 87 22.89 -13.10 -3.61
CA LYS A 87 22.28 -14.24 -2.92
C LYS A 87 20.81 -14.43 -3.32
N ALA A 88 20.04 -13.33 -3.33
CA ALA A 88 18.65 -13.36 -3.78
C ALA A 88 18.53 -13.82 -5.25
N ALA A 89 19.37 -13.29 -6.14
CA ALA A 89 19.41 -13.68 -7.55
C ALA A 89 19.69 -15.18 -7.72
N TRP A 90 20.62 -15.73 -6.94
CA TRP A 90 20.92 -17.16 -6.95
C TRP A 90 19.75 -18.00 -6.42
N LYS A 91 19.12 -17.58 -5.31
CA LYS A 91 17.95 -18.24 -4.72
C LYS A 91 16.79 -18.30 -5.72
N ILE A 92 16.42 -17.17 -6.32
CA ILE A 92 15.31 -17.11 -7.30
C ILE A 92 15.63 -17.90 -8.58
N ARG A 93 16.90 -17.91 -9.02
CA ARG A 93 17.33 -18.72 -10.16
C ARG A 93 17.16 -20.21 -9.89
N ARG A 94 17.50 -20.66 -8.69
CA ARG A 94 17.43 -22.06 -8.28
C ARG A 94 15.98 -22.55 -8.17
N ASN A 95 15.02 -21.66 -7.86
CA ASN A 95 13.61 -22.01 -7.74
C ASN A 95 12.93 -22.28 -9.09
N ARG A 96 13.55 -21.95 -10.24
CA ARG A 96 13.09 -22.26 -11.59
C ARG A 96 11.66 -21.80 -11.87
N TYR A 97 11.38 -20.53 -11.65
CA TYR A 97 10.07 -19.93 -11.94
C TYR A 97 9.73 -19.97 -13.43
N ASP A 98 8.48 -20.28 -13.75
CA ASP A 98 7.94 -20.21 -15.12
C ASP A 98 7.62 -18.77 -15.52
N VAL A 99 7.02 -18.03 -14.58
CA VAL A 99 6.56 -16.67 -14.77
C VAL A 99 7.12 -15.77 -13.66
N VAL A 100 7.58 -14.58 -14.05
CA VAL A 100 7.95 -13.51 -13.12
C VAL A 100 7.18 -12.24 -13.48
N PHE A 101 6.44 -11.69 -12.52
CA PHE A 101 5.85 -10.36 -12.60
C PHE A 101 6.71 -9.36 -11.83
N ASN A 102 7.17 -8.30 -12.50
CA ASN A 102 7.79 -7.18 -11.80
C ASN A 102 6.75 -6.08 -11.57
N LEU A 103 6.24 -5.98 -10.34
CA LEU A 103 5.30 -4.95 -9.90
C LEU A 103 6.01 -3.71 -9.32
N HIS A 104 7.35 -3.74 -9.24
CA HIS A 104 8.15 -2.66 -8.63
C HIS A 104 8.70 -1.66 -9.66
N GLY A 105 9.17 -2.14 -10.80
CA GLY A 105 9.63 -1.33 -11.92
C GLY A 105 11.08 -0.86 -11.88
N GLY A 106 11.70 -0.75 -10.72
CA GLY A 106 13.06 -0.20 -10.57
C GLY A 106 14.20 -1.11 -11.09
N THR A 107 15.41 -0.55 -11.23
CA THR A 107 16.60 -1.24 -11.76
C THR A 107 16.88 -2.58 -11.08
N THR A 108 16.93 -2.60 -9.75
CA THR A 108 17.22 -3.82 -8.97
C THR A 108 16.18 -4.91 -9.26
N ALA A 109 14.89 -4.56 -9.27
CA ALA A 109 13.80 -5.49 -9.56
C ALA A 109 13.88 -6.05 -10.98
N THR A 110 14.23 -5.21 -11.96
CA THR A 110 14.40 -5.62 -13.37
C THR A 110 15.56 -6.59 -13.53
N LEU A 111 16.70 -6.33 -12.86
CA LEU A 111 17.86 -7.22 -12.89
C LEU A 111 17.56 -8.56 -12.21
N LEU A 112 16.84 -8.56 -11.08
CA LEU A 112 16.41 -9.78 -10.39
C LEU A 112 15.41 -10.59 -11.23
N ALA A 113 14.45 -9.90 -11.89
CA ALA A 113 13.55 -10.56 -12.84
C ALA A 113 14.32 -11.25 -13.98
N ARG A 114 15.39 -10.61 -14.51
CA ARG A 114 16.26 -11.21 -15.55
C ARG A 114 17.07 -12.38 -14.99
N ALA A 115 17.60 -12.24 -13.77
CA ALA A 115 18.41 -13.26 -13.09
C ALA A 115 17.61 -14.53 -12.80
N SER A 116 16.29 -14.44 -12.57
CA SER A 116 15.42 -15.60 -12.32
C SER A 116 15.52 -16.66 -13.43
N GLY A 117 15.80 -16.22 -14.67
CA GLY A 117 15.81 -17.07 -15.86
C GLY A 117 14.43 -17.62 -16.23
N ALA A 118 13.36 -17.05 -15.67
CA ALA A 118 11.99 -17.46 -15.98
C ALA A 118 11.69 -17.37 -17.48
N ARG A 119 10.87 -18.32 -17.95
CA ARG A 119 10.41 -18.37 -19.34
C ARG A 119 9.65 -17.10 -19.73
N TYR A 120 8.80 -16.60 -18.82
CA TYR A 120 8.03 -15.38 -19.02
C TYR A 120 8.43 -14.36 -17.97
N ARG A 121 9.02 -13.24 -18.41
CA ARG A 121 9.41 -12.11 -17.56
C ARG A 121 8.56 -10.91 -17.98
N ILE A 122 7.69 -10.48 -17.10
CA ILE A 122 6.60 -9.55 -17.35
C ILE A 122 6.86 -8.22 -16.66
N GLY A 123 6.72 -7.13 -17.39
CA GLY A 123 6.85 -5.77 -16.91
C GLY A 123 6.24 -4.76 -17.88
N TYR A 124 6.10 -3.52 -17.44
CA TYR A 124 5.67 -2.44 -18.32
C TYR A 124 6.77 -1.98 -19.26
N ALA A 125 6.39 -1.45 -20.42
CA ALA A 125 7.32 -1.03 -21.46
C ALA A 125 8.15 0.21 -21.08
N ASP A 126 7.65 1.04 -20.19
CA ASP A 126 8.28 2.23 -19.63
C ASP A 126 9.22 1.95 -18.45
N TYR A 127 9.29 0.72 -17.96
CA TYR A 127 10.20 0.35 -16.90
C TYR A 127 11.66 0.47 -17.33
N GLN A 128 12.51 0.91 -16.41
CA GLN A 128 13.94 0.99 -16.65
C GLN A 128 14.50 -0.37 -17.06
N TYR A 129 15.32 -0.40 -18.11
CA TYR A 129 15.83 -1.64 -18.74
C TYR A 129 14.74 -2.59 -19.23
N SER A 130 13.62 -2.07 -19.73
CA SER A 130 12.47 -2.88 -20.17
C SER A 130 12.81 -3.91 -21.27
N PHE A 131 13.95 -3.76 -21.99
CA PHE A 131 14.43 -4.75 -22.97
C PHE A 131 14.80 -6.12 -22.35
N LEU A 132 14.96 -6.18 -21.01
CA LEU A 132 15.21 -7.43 -20.28
C LEU A 132 13.94 -8.26 -20.06
N TYR A 133 12.75 -7.67 -20.24
CA TYR A 133 11.49 -8.41 -20.27
C TYR A 133 11.21 -9.00 -21.65
N ASN A 134 10.64 -10.20 -21.69
CA ASN A 134 10.17 -10.80 -22.92
C ASN A 134 8.65 -10.74 -23.08
N ARG A 135 7.96 -10.17 -22.09
CA ARG A 135 6.56 -9.78 -22.12
C ARG A 135 6.45 -8.34 -21.62
N LYS A 136 6.25 -7.40 -22.53
CA LYS A 136 6.14 -5.97 -22.24
C LYS A 136 4.76 -5.50 -22.60
N TYR A 137 4.13 -4.82 -21.67
CA TYR A 137 2.80 -4.27 -21.85
C TYR A 137 2.81 -2.74 -21.76
N SER A 138 1.80 -2.13 -22.30
CA SER A 138 1.60 -0.69 -22.24
C SER A 138 1.14 -0.26 -20.84
N THR A 139 0.51 0.88 -20.72
CA THR A 139 0.12 1.47 -19.43
C THR A 139 -1.14 0.81 -18.87
N SER A 140 -1.34 0.94 -17.57
CA SER A 140 -2.58 0.55 -16.90
C SER A 140 -3.79 1.36 -17.37
N SER A 141 -3.58 2.64 -17.71
CA SER A 141 -4.62 3.52 -18.27
C SER A 141 -5.20 2.95 -19.57
N GLU A 142 -4.34 2.42 -20.45
CA GLU A 142 -4.79 1.74 -21.68
C GLU A 142 -5.55 0.44 -21.37
N PHE A 143 -5.09 -0.34 -20.39
CA PHE A 143 -5.76 -1.58 -19.98
C PHE A 143 -7.17 -1.35 -19.45
N TRP A 144 -7.32 -0.38 -18.55
CA TRP A 144 -8.59 -0.07 -17.90
C TRP A 144 -9.47 0.90 -18.69
N ASN A 145 -8.96 1.46 -19.80
CA ASN A 145 -9.56 2.57 -20.54
C ASN A 145 -9.93 3.74 -19.61
N ALA A 146 -8.99 4.13 -18.76
CA ALA A 146 -9.16 5.15 -17.73
C ALA A 146 -8.03 6.18 -17.81
N GLU A 147 -8.35 7.45 -17.63
CA GLU A 147 -7.34 8.53 -17.65
C GLU A 147 -6.35 8.39 -16.48
N ARG A 148 -6.87 7.99 -15.32
CA ARG A 148 -6.10 7.82 -14.09
C ARG A 148 -6.34 6.43 -13.53
N THR A 149 -5.30 5.84 -12.98
CA THR A 149 -5.37 4.50 -12.37
C THR A 149 -4.75 4.52 -10.98
N HIS A 150 -5.37 3.76 -10.08
CA HIS A 150 -4.85 3.52 -8.75
C HIS A 150 -3.62 2.60 -8.79
N SER A 151 -2.71 2.68 -7.80
CA SER A 151 -1.52 1.82 -7.73
C SER A 151 -1.86 0.33 -7.74
N ALA A 152 -2.93 -0.09 -7.05
CA ALA A 152 -3.42 -1.48 -7.11
C ALA A 152 -3.90 -1.85 -8.52
N GLU A 153 -4.58 -0.94 -9.22
CA GLU A 153 -5.04 -1.16 -10.60
C GLU A 153 -3.87 -1.25 -11.58
N GLN A 154 -2.79 -0.49 -11.38
CA GLN A 154 -1.59 -0.63 -12.19
C GLN A 154 -1.01 -2.03 -12.09
N GLN A 155 -0.94 -2.57 -10.88
CA GLN A 155 -0.42 -3.90 -10.64
C GLN A 155 -1.35 -4.98 -11.23
N LEU A 156 -2.66 -4.87 -11.01
CA LEU A 156 -3.66 -5.76 -11.58
C LEU A 156 -3.66 -5.72 -13.12
N ALA A 157 -3.53 -4.55 -13.73
CA ALA A 157 -3.48 -4.42 -15.20
C ALA A 157 -2.31 -5.21 -15.80
N LEU A 158 -1.15 -5.22 -15.14
CA LEU A 158 -0.01 -6.01 -15.60
C LEU A 158 -0.32 -7.52 -15.62
N LEU A 159 -1.05 -8.01 -14.62
CA LEU A 159 -1.54 -9.38 -14.58
C LEU A 159 -2.59 -9.64 -15.68
N GLY A 160 -3.54 -8.70 -15.81
CA GLY A 160 -4.62 -8.79 -16.81
C GLY A 160 -4.10 -8.84 -18.25
N TYR A 161 -3.12 -8.05 -18.57
CA TYR A 161 -2.44 -8.11 -19.87
C TYR A 161 -1.79 -9.48 -20.14
N ALA A 162 -1.35 -10.17 -19.11
CA ALA A 162 -0.80 -11.51 -19.22
C ALA A 162 -1.87 -12.61 -19.31
N GLY A 163 -3.15 -12.26 -19.14
CA GLY A 163 -4.29 -13.18 -19.24
C GLY A 163 -4.82 -13.69 -17.90
N VAL A 164 -4.37 -13.12 -16.76
CA VAL A 164 -4.95 -13.42 -15.44
C VAL A 164 -6.28 -12.65 -15.32
N PRO A 165 -7.39 -13.28 -14.88
CA PRO A 165 -8.65 -12.61 -14.63
C PRO A 165 -8.54 -11.58 -13.50
N VAL A 166 -8.77 -10.30 -13.79
CA VAL A 166 -8.63 -9.20 -12.83
C VAL A 166 -9.88 -8.31 -12.73
N SER A 167 -10.96 -8.67 -13.43
CA SER A 167 -12.20 -7.87 -13.50
C SER A 167 -12.86 -7.66 -12.12
N GLY A 168 -12.68 -8.60 -11.19
CA GLY A 168 -13.19 -8.48 -9.82
C GLY A 168 -12.45 -7.47 -8.94
N ARG A 169 -11.34 -6.88 -9.41
CA ARG A 169 -10.53 -5.88 -8.70
C ARG A 169 -10.44 -6.13 -7.19
N PRO A 170 -9.79 -7.22 -6.73
CA PRO A 170 -9.72 -7.53 -5.30
C PRO A 170 -9.22 -6.34 -4.48
N ARG A 171 -9.72 -6.21 -3.26
CA ARG A 171 -9.25 -5.18 -2.31
C ARG A 171 -7.99 -5.65 -1.59
N THR A 172 -7.32 -4.71 -0.94
CA THR A 172 -6.17 -5.02 -0.09
C THR A 172 -6.61 -5.90 1.08
N SER A 173 -5.73 -6.80 1.48
CA SER A 173 -5.95 -7.66 2.66
C SER A 173 -4.61 -8.00 3.29
N LEU A 174 -4.61 -8.14 4.62
CA LEU A 174 -3.49 -8.62 5.42
C LEU A 174 -3.98 -9.67 6.41
N THR A 175 -3.12 -10.63 6.73
CA THR A 175 -3.38 -11.62 7.78
C THR A 175 -2.91 -11.06 9.12
N VAL A 176 -3.75 -11.16 10.13
CA VAL A 176 -3.39 -10.76 11.50
C VAL A 176 -2.79 -11.96 12.22
N SER A 177 -1.54 -11.81 12.65
CA SER A 177 -0.83 -12.86 13.41
C SER A 177 -1.38 -12.97 14.84
N GLU A 178 -1.75 -14.18 15.26
CA GLU A 178 -2.21 -14.45 16.63
C GLU A 178 -1.15 -14.15 17.70
N SER A 179 0.12 -14.32 17.36
CA SER A 179 1.23 -13.95 18.25
C SER A 179 1.30 -12.43 18.42
N ALA A 180 1.19 -11.68 17.34
CA ALA A 180 1.18 -10.22 17.36
C ALA A 180 -0.05 -9.68 18.12
N ARG A 181 -1.24 -10.26 17.91
CA ARG A 181 -2.46 -9.91 18.65
C ARG A 181 -2.29 -10.09 20.15
N ARG A 182 -1.71 -11.22 20.58
CA ARG A 182 -1.40 -11.46 22.00
C ARG A 182 -0.41 -10.45 22.58
N THR A 183 0.65 -10.11 21.83
CA THR A 183 1.63 -9.09 22.25
C THR A 183 0.96 -7.73 22.43
N VAL A 184 0.14 -7.31 21.46
CA VAL A 184 -0.60 -6.05 21.53
C VAL A 184 -1.59 -6.03 22.71
N ALA A 185 -2.37 -7.10 22.90
CA ALA A 185 -3.32 -7.21 24.00
C ALA A 185 -2.65 -7.16 25.39
N ASN A 186 -1.46 -7.75 25.53
CA ASN A 186 -0.70 -7.69 26.78
C ASN A 186 -0.07 -6.31 27.04
N ARG A 187 0.27 -5.57 25.98
CA ARG A 187 0.89 -4.25 26.07
C ARG A 187 -0.12 -3.14 26.29
N PHE A 188 -1.27 -3.20 25.61
CA PHE A 188 -2.30 -2.17 25.62
C PHE A 188 -3.58 -2.73 26.24
N ALA A 189 -3.78 -2.44 27.53
CA ALA A 189 -5.00 -2.85 28.25
C ALA A 189 -6.12 -1.83 28.05
N PHE A 190 -6.61 -1.67 26.78
CA PHE A 190 -7.70 -0.76 26.49
C PHE A 190 -8.97 -1.15 27.24
N LYS A 191 -9.61 -0.15 27.84
CA LYS A 191 -10.89 -0.30 28.58
C LYS A 191 -12.09 0.10 27.72
N LYS A 192 -11.83 0.77 26.61
CA LYS A 192 -12.82 1.33 25.69
C LYS A 192 -12.42 1.03 24.24
N ASP A 193 -13.33 1.30 23.32
CA ASP A 193 -13.02 1.37 21.91
C ASP A 193 -11.90 2.40 21.67
N TYR A 194 -10.98 2.11 20.76
CA TYR A 194 -9.86 3.01 20.49
C TYR A 194 -9.69 3.34 19.02
N ALA A 195 -9.05 4.49 18.79
CA ALA A 195 -8.62 4.94 17.48
C ALA A 195 -7.10 4.77 17.33
N LEU A 196 -6.66 4.29 16.17
CA LEU A 196 -5.26 4.25 15.76
C LEU A 196 -4.90 5.55 15.07
N ILE A 197 -3.88 6.25 15.57
CA ILE A 197 -3.41 7.54 15.06
C ILE A 197 -2.02 7.38 14.45
N HIS A 198 -1.81 7.91 13.23
CA HIS A 198 -0.48 7.92 12.62
C HIS A 198 -0.11 9.34 12.16
N PRO A 199 0.54 10.14 13.03
CA PRO A 199 0.82 11.55 12.76
C PRO A 199 2.11 11.76 11.94
N ALA A 200 2.92 10.71 11.71
CA ALA A 200 4.17 10.80 11.01
C ALA A 200 4.00 10.63 9.49
N SER A 201 4.93 11.17 8.74
CA SER A 201 5.10 10.93 7.30
C SER A 201 6.55 11.17 6.90
N LEU A 202 7.05 10.39 5.94
CA LEU A 202 8.41 10.54 5.41
C LEU A 202 8.66 11.92 4.78
N PHE A 203 7.61 12.55 4.21
CA PHE A 203 7.71 13.82 3.53
C PHE A 203 7.04 14.93 4.34
N HIS A 204 7.73 16.02 4.60
CA HIS A 204 7.15 17.20 5.26
C HIS A 204 5.86 17.69 4.55
N THR A 205 5.85 17.64 3.22
CA THR A 205 4.68 18.01 2.42
C THR A 205 3.44 17.10 2.57
N LYS A 206 3.57 16.01 3.32
CA LYS A 206 2.50 15.06 3.64
C LYS A 206 2.21 14.97 5.14
N GLN A 207 2.90 15.78 5.96
CA GLN A 207 2.78 15.69 7.41
C GLN A 207 1.91 16.81 7.95
N TRP A 208 0.72 16.45 8.45
CA TRP A 208 -0.15 17.36 9.17
C TRP A 208 0.41 17.63 10.57
N SER A 209 0.10 18.77 11.15
CA SER A 209 0.76 19.23 12.37
C SER A 209 0.38 18.40 13.62
N ALA A 210 1.29 18.30 14.58
CA ALA A 210 1.06 17.62 15.84
C ALA A 210 -0.04 18.30 16.67
N GLU A 211 -0.16 19.64 16.58
CA GLU A 211 -1.20 20.44 17.24
C GLU A 211 -2.59 20.03 16.76
N ASN A 212 -2.74 19.85 15.46
CA ASN A 212 -3.99 19.47 14.84
C ASN A 212 -4.35 18.01 15.21
N PHE A 213 -3.38 17.09 15.20
CA PHE A 213 -3.59 15.72 15.68
C PHE A 213 -3.97 15.71 17.17
N ALA A 214 -3.38 16.58 18.00
CA ALA A 214 -3.78 16.71 19.41
C ALA A 214 -5.22 17.17 19.57
N GLY A 215 -5.70 18.06 18.68
CA GLY A 215 -7.11 18.45 18.58
C GLY A 215 -8.01 17.24 18.31
N ILE A 216 -7.66 16.39 17.34
CA ILE A 216 -8.41 15.15 17.04
C ILE A 216 -8.41 14.19 18.21
N VAL A 217 -7.26 13.96 18.85
CA VAL A 217 -7.15 13.06 20.02
C VAL A 217 -8.03 13.53 21.18
N LYS A 218 -8.06 14.82 21.47
CA LYS A 218 -8.91 15.40 22.51
C LYS A 218 -10.40 15.26 22.18
N GLU A 219 -10.78 15.48 20.94
CA GLU A 219 -12.15 15.30 20.48
C GLU A 219 -12.59 13.82 20.59
N LEU A 220 -11.74 12.87 20.16
CA LEU A 220 -12.00 11.44 20.30
C LEU A 220 -12.14 11.03 21.78
N ALA A 221 -11.31 11.57 22.66
CA ALA A 221 -11.41 11.34 24.10
C ALA A 221 -12.74 11.86 24.68
N ALA A 222 -13.20 13.05 24.24
CA ALA A 222 -14.51 13.59 24.62
C ALA A 222 -15.68 12.72 24.17
N ARG A 223 -15.52 12.01 23.04
CA ARG A 223 -16.48 11.01 22.52
C ARG A 223 -16.37 9.63 23.17
N GLY A 224 -15.43 9.46 24.09
CA GLY A 224 -15.25 8.20 24.84
C GLY A 224 -14.31 7.19 24.21
N TYR A 225 -13.58 7.53 23.15
CA TYR A 225 -12.54 6.69 22.55
C TYR A 225 -11.20 6.87 23.29
N GLU A 226 -10.43 5.79 23.38
CA GLU A 226 -9.00 5.88 23.66
C GLU A 226 -8.24 6.14 22.34
N SER A 227 -7.03 6.69 22.42
CA SER A 227 -6.21 6.92 21.22
C SER A 227 -4.82 6.32 21.42
N VAL A 228 -4.34 5.58 20.39
CA VAL A 228 -2.97 5.09 20.31
C VAL A 228 -2.30 5.69 19.10
N ALA A 229 -1.22 6.42 19.29
CA ALA A 229 -0.43 6.98 18.21
C ALA A 229 0.82 6.14 17.97
N VAL A 230 1.03 5.78 16.69
CA VAL A 230 2.16 4.95 16.25
C VAL A 230 3.04 5.68 15.25
N ALA A 231 4.34 5.46 15.34
CA ALA A 231 5.34 5.89 14.36
C ALA A 231 6.59 4.99 14.48
N SER A 232 7.53 5.12 13.57
CA SER A 232 8.83 4.48 13.72
C SER A 232 9.68 5.19 14.79
N LYS A 233 10.68 4.49 15.30
CA LYS A 233 11.63 5.10 16.25
C LYS A 233 12.37 6.34 15.69
N ALA A 234 12.57 6.38 14.37
CA ALA A 234 13.17 7.53 13.70
C ALA A 234 12.24 8.75 13.66
N GLU A 235 10.93 8.55 13.88
CA GLU A 235 9.89 9.57 13.87
C GLU A 235 9.37 9.89 15.28
N SER A 236 10.07 9.45 16.35
CA SER A 236 9.64 9.60 17.76
C SER A 236 9.31 11.05 18.14
N ALA A 237 10.06 12.01 17.61
CA ALA A 237 9.85 13.43 17.90
C ALA A 237 8.41 13.93 17.60
N VAL A 238 7.78 13.40 16.56
CA VAL A 238 6.38 13.74 16.23
C VAL A 238 5.42 13.20 17.29
N LEU A 239 5.68 11.97 17.80
CA LEU A 239 4.88 11.39 18.88
C LEU A 239 5.08 12.10 20.20
N GLU A 240 6.31 12.51 20.50
CA GLU A 240 6.64 13.27 21.72
C GLU A 240 5.90 14.61 21.74
N SER A 241 5.96 15.37 20.62
CA SER A 241 5.18 16.61 20.48
C SER A 241 3.68 16.36 20.62
N LEU A 242 3.15 15.29 20.02
CA LEU A 242 1.73 14.94 20.17
C LEU A 242 1.38 14.62 21.63
N ALA A 243 2.24 13.87 22.34
CA ALA A 243 2.02 13.51 23.73
C ALA A 243 2.05 14.74 24.68
N GLU A 244 2.96 15.68 24.45
CA GLU A 244 3.00 16.93 25.19
C GLU A 244 1.71 17.74 25.02
N LEU A 245 1.20 17.84 23.79
CA LEU A 245 0.01 18.61 23.46
C LEU A 245 -1.31 17.95 23.88
N ALA A 246 -1.40 16.62 23.77
CA ALA A 246 -2.59 15.84 24.07
C ALA A 246 -2.63 15.30 25.50
N GLY A 247 -1.50 15.27 26.20
CA GLY A 247 -1.38 14.80 27.57
C GLY A 247 -1.82 13.33 27.71
N ARG A 248 -2.66 13.06 28.71
CA ARG A 248 -3.14 11.69 29.00
C ARG A 248 -4.16 11.14 28.00
N SER A 249 -4.55 11.92 26.99
CA SER A 249 -5.55 11.51 26.00
C SER A 249 -4.99 10.60 24.91
N VAL A 250 -3.66 10.39 24.88
CA VAL A 250 -3.00 9.54 23.90
C VAL A 250 -1.96 8.63 24.54
N THR A 251 -1.94 7.37 24.08
CA THR A 251 -0.83 6.44 24.33
C THR A 251 0.08 6.43 23.11
N ILE A 252 1.39 6.57 23.29
CA ILE A 252 2.36 6.56 22.19
C ILE A 252 3.12 5.23 22.10
N ALA A 253 3.40 4.78 20.86
CA ALA A 253 4.19 3.59 20.60
C ALA A 253 5.02 3.74 19.32
N TYR A 254 6.34 3.70 19.42
CA TYR A 254 7.29 3.89 18.30
C TYR A 254 8.22 2.69 18.06
N ASP A 255 7.91 1.55 18.63
CA ASP A 255 8.73 0.33 18.61
C ASP A 255 7.95 -0.94 18.21
N LEU A 256 6.75 -0.76 17.65
CA LEU A 256 5.93 -1.87 17.19
C LEU A 256 6.46 -2.42 15.86
N SER A 257 6.49 -3.74 15.73
CA SER A 257 6.73 -4.41 14.47
C SER A 257 5.51 -4.27 13.53
N LEU A 258 5.71 -4.50 12.23
CA LEU A 258 4.62 -4.42 11.24
C LEU A 258 3.46 -5.39 11.56
N PRO A 259 3.68 -6.65 11.99
CA PRO A 259 2.61 -7.51 12.46
C PRO A 259 1.86 -6.97 13.70
N GLU A 260 2.56 -6.34 14.64
CA GLU A 260 1.93 -5.73 15.82
C GLU A 260 1.09 -4.50 15.45
N ILE A 261 1.59 -3.66 14.51
CA ILE A 261 0.80 -2.55 13.95
C ILE A 261 -0.45 -3.09 13.22
N THR A 262 -0.32 -4.18 12.46
CA THR A 262 -1.45 -4.82 11.78
C THR A 262 -2.47 -5.34 12.78
N ALA A 263 -2.04 -5.99 13.86
CA ALA A 263 -2.92 -6.46 14.92
C ALA A 263 -3.60 -5.30 15.66
N LEU A 264 -2.83 -4.26 16.00
CA LEU A 264 -3.36 -3.05 16.65
C LEU A 264 -4.39 -2.35 15.74
N ALA A 265 -4.11 -2.28 14.43
CA ALA A 265 -5.07 -1.73 13.46
C ALA A 265 -6.36 -2.57 13.40
N SER A 266 -6.26 -3.91 13.35
CA SER A 266 -7.42 -4.78 13.17
C SER A 266 -8.47 -4.67 14.27
N ASP A 267 -8.06 -4.34 15.47
CA ASP A 267 -8.93 -4.24 16.64
C ASP A 267 -9.38 -2.77 16.90
N ALA A 268 -8.82 -1.80 16.17
CA ALA A 268 -9.23 -0.39 16.27
C ALA A 268 -10.61 -0.15 15.63
N LYS A 269 -11.34 0.82 16.17
CA LYS A 269 -12.63 1.25 15.59
C LYS A 269 -12.48 2.26 14.47
N LEU A 270 -11.35 2.97 14.45
CA LEU A 270 -11.06 4.05 13.52
C LEU A 270 -9.55 4.18 13.32
N PHE A 271 -9.13 4.50 12.11
CA PHE A 271 -7.80 5.01 11.81
C PHE A 271 -7.87 6.48 11.39
N VAL A 272 -6.99 7.32 11.93
CA VAL A 272 -6.77 8.70 11.45
C VAL A 272 -5.28 8.92 11.28
N GLY A 273 -4.84 9.34 10.09
CA GLY A 273 -3.42 9.57 9.86
C GLY A 273 -3.11 10.24 8.52
N ASN A 274 -1.84 10.56 8.33
CA ASN A 274 -1.34 11.07 7.07
C ASN A 274 -1.31 9.98 5.98
N ASP A 275 -1.22 10.39 4.71
CA ASP A 275 -0.93 9.49 3.58
C ASP A 275 0.40 8.78 3.79
N SER A 276 0.32 7.51 4.20
CA SER A 276 1.45 6.69 4.63
C SER A 276 1.21 5.20 4.43
N GLY A 277 2.26 4.38 4.63
CA GLY A 277 2.14 2.92 4.60
C GLY A 277 1.18 2.37 5.66
N ILE A 278 1.07 3.02 6.81
CA ILE A 278 0.19 2.58 7.92
C ILE A 278 -1.29 2.78 7.55
N ALA A 279 -1.63 3.82 6.80
CA ALA A 279 -2.99 4.01 6.28
C ALA A 279 -3.42 2.84 5.39
N HIS A 280 -2.50 2.28 4.60
CA HIS A 280 -2.77 1.10 3.79
C HIS A 280 -2.92 -0.18 4.63
N ILE A 281 -2.15 -0.32 5.74
CA ILE A 281 -2.36 -1.42 6.70
C ILE A 281 -3.77 -1.34 7.28
N ALA A 282 -4.21 -0.17 7.77
CA ALA A 282 -5.54 0.02 8.30
C ALA A 282 -6.64 -0.33 7.27
N ALA A 283 -6.46 0.11 6.02
CA ALA A 283 -7.35 -0.24 4.92
C ALA A 283 -7.42 -1.76 4.66
N ALA A 284 -6.27 -2.44 4.73
CA ALA A 284 -6.16 -3.88 4.44
C ALA A 284 -6.73 -4.79 5.55
N VAL A 285 -6.85 -4.28 6.78
CA VAL A 285 -7.58 -4.96 7.87
C VAL A 285 -9.03 -4.50 7.99
N ASN A 286 -9.50 -3.73 7.01
CA ASN A 286 -10.91 -3.38 6.80
C ASN A 286 -11.57 -2.58 7.94
N ILE A 287 -10.83 -1.64 8.54
CA ILE A 287 -11.37 -0.70 9.53
C ILE A 287 -11.73 0.65 8.88
N PRO A 288 -12.67 1.43 9.45
CA PRO A 288 -12.95 2.79 9.03
C PRO A 288 -11.68 3.64 9.03
N THR A 289 -11.40 4.36 7.93
CA THR A 289 -10.16 5.14 7.78
C THR A 289 -10.42 6.57 7.37
N VAL A 290 -9.73 7.52 8.01
CA VAL A 290 -9.61 8.91 7.58
C VAL A 290 -8.16 9.20 7.26
N VAL A 291 -7.87 9.55 6.01
CA VAL A 291 -6.50 9.79 5.54
C VAL A 291 -6.33 11.23 5.08
N ILE A 292 -5.34 11.91 5.64
CA ILE A 292 -5.04 13.31 5.38
C ILE A 292 -3.99 13.39 4.27
N PHE A 293 -4.36 14.03 3.15
CA PHE A 293 -3.52 14.13 1.96
C PHE A 293 -2.97 15.55 1.78
N GLY A 294 -1.67 15.64 1.58
CA GLY A 294 -0.96 16.85 1.18
C GLY A 294 -0.60 16.82 -0.31
N SER A 295 0.69 16.71 -0.59
CA SER A 295 1.28 16.83 -1.93
C SER A 295 1.02 15.65 -2.87
N SER A 296 0.65 14.48 -2.37
CA SER A 296 0.58 13.25 -3.16
C SER A 296 -0.65 13.16 -4.06
N ASN A 297 -0.55 12.27 -5.05
CA ASN A 297 -1.67 11.94 -5.95
C ASN A 297 -2.69 11.06 -5.21
N ARG A 298 -3.82 11.64 -4.81
CA ARG A 298 -4.91 10.95 -4.09
C ARG A 298 -5.55 9.84 -4.91
N ASP A 299 -5.72 10.03 -6.22
CA ASP A 299 -6.34 9.03 -7.10
C ASP A 299 -5.49 7.77 -7.17
N HIS A 300 -4.16 7.93 -7.03
CA HIS A 300 -3.19 6.86 -7.11
C HIS A 300 -2.95 6.15 -5.76
N TRP A 301 -3.04 6.88 -4.63
CA TRP A 301 -2.61 6.40 -3.32
C TRP A 301 -3.70 6.34 -2.25
N ARG A 302 -4.95 6.65 -2.57
CA ARG A 302 -6.05 6.50 -1.60
C ARG A 302 -6.16 5.06 -1.07
N PRO A 303 -6.81 4.81 0.08
CA PRO A 303 -7.09 3.46 0.56
C PRO A 303 -7.81 2.60 -0.49
N TRP A 304 -7.36 1.36 -0.69
CA TRP A 304 -7.97 0.41 -1.62
C TRP A 304 -8.73 -0.66 -0.82
N THR A 305 -9.87 -0.29 -0.29
CA THR A 305 -10.67 -1.09 0.65
C THR A 305 -12.16 -0.92 0.38
N ASP A 306 -12.97 -1.86 0.86
CA ASP A 306 -14.43 -1.75 0.90
C ASP A 306 -14.91 -1.22 2.27
N ALA A 307 -14.02 -1.00 3.23
CA ALA A 307 -14.34 -0.32 4.48
C ALA A 307 -14.68 1.15 4.23
N SER A 308 -15.53 1.72 5.08
CA SER A 308 -15.83 3.14 5.06
C SER A 308 -14.54 3.95 5.16
N ASN A 309 -14.28 4.82 4.19
CA ASN A 309 -13.07 5.63 4.15
C ASN A 309 -13.35 7.04 3.62
N GLU A 310 -12.63 8.01 4.15
CA GLU A 310 -12.65 9.39 3.68
C GLU A 310 -11.23 9.90 3.52
N ILE A 311 -11.00 10.69 2.49
CA ILE A 311 -9.75 11.43 2.30
C ILE A 311 -9.99 12.91 2.51
N VAL A 312 -9.18 13.54 3.37
CA VAL A 312 -9.25 14.97 3.67
C VAL A 312 -8.09 15.68 2.99
N PHE A 313 -8.40 16.70 2.19
CA PHE A 313 -7.39 17.43 1.42
C PHE A 313 -7.87 18.84 1.06
N ASN A 314 -6.92 19.72 0.81
CA ASN A 314 -7.14 21.00 0.15
C ASN A 314 -6.52 20.96 -1.25
N SER A 315 -7.28 21.39 -2.28
CA SER A 315 -6.81 21.39 -3.67
C SER A 315 -5.96 22.62 -3.98
N PHE A 316 -4.83 22.39 -4.64
CA PHE A 316 -3.92 23.41 -5.18
C PHE A 316 -3.47 23.02 -6.58
N ASP A 317 -3.26 23.98 -7.46
CA ASP A 317 -2.86 23.73 -8.86
C ASP A 317 -1.50 23.05 -8.99
N CYS A 318 -0.66 23.14 -7.95
CA CYS A 318 0.64 22.46 -7.91
C CYS A 318 0.60 20.98 -7.55
N GLN A 319 -0.58 20.43 -7.24
CA GLN A 319 -0.73 19.01 -6.88
C GLN A 319 -1.05 18.13 -8.10
N PRO A 320 -0.57 16.88 -8.14
CA PRO A 320 0.38 16.29 -7.20
C PRO A 320 1.80 16.82 -7.43
N CYS A 321 2.54 17.06 -6.35
CA CYS A 321 3.94 17.45 -6.45
C CYS A 321 4.86 16.37 -5.80
N PRO A 322 6.04 16.10 -6.39
CA PRO A 322 6.91 15.00 -5.98
C PRO A 322 7.87 15.38 -4.83
N GLY A 323 7.80 16.64 -4.35
CA GLY A 323 8.82 17.20 -3.49
C GLY A 323 8.74 16.77 -2.03
N TYR A 324 9.90 16.63 -1.39
CA TYR A 324 10.02 16.54 0.07
C TYR A 324 9.68 17.88 0.73
N GLU A 325 9.92 18.97 0.01
CA GLU A 325 9.69 20.35 0.40
C GLU A 325 8.74 21.06 -0.57
N CYS A 326 8.05 22.07 -0.09
CA CYS A 326 7.13 22.85 -0.90
C CYS A 326 7.89 23.90 -1.72
N ALA A 327 8.14 23.61 -3.00
CA ALA A 327 8.85 24.51 -3.90
C ALA A 327 8.05 25.77 -4.29
N VAL A 328 6.71 25.75 -4.13
CA VAL A 328 5.84 26.85 -4.59
C VAL A 328 5.64 27.92 -3.50
N TYR A 329 5.40 27.49 -2.25
CA TYR A 329 5.03 28.40 -1.17
C TYR A 329 6.03 28.42 0.01
N GLY A 330 7.09 27.60 -0.04
CA GLY A 330 7.97 27.35 1.10
C GLY A 330 7.31 26.40 2.10
N ASP A 331 6.15 26.76 2.65
CA ASP A 331 5.37 25.88 3.53
C ASP A 331 4.30 25.12 2.76
N PRO A 332 4.04 23.83 3.10
CA PRO A 332 3.05 23.01 2.39
C PRO A 332 1.62 23.36 2.79
N ARG A 333 1.10 24.48 2.29
CA ARG A 333 -0.24 25.01 2.60
C ARG A 333 -1.36 24.01 2.31
N CYS A 334 -1.15 23.08 1.38
CA CYS A 334 -2.12 22.07 1.02
C CYS A 334 -2.44 21.11 2.18
N ILE A 335 -1.49 20.83 3.07
CA ILE A 335 -1.71 19.99 4.24
C ILE A 335 -1.84 20.81 5.53
N LEU A 336 -1.02 21.84 5.71
CA LEU A 336 -1.08 22.69 6.92
C LEU A 336 -2.40 23.49 7.02
N GLY A 337 -3.01 23.81 5.89
CA GLY A 337 -4.30 24.50 5.85
C GLY A 337 -5.53 23.61 6.05
N ILE A 338 -5.36 22.30 6.26
CA ILE A 338 -6.46 21.40 6.61
C ILE A 338 -6.83 21.65 8.08
N SER A 339 -8.10 21.95 8.34
CA SER A 339 -8.57 22.24 9.71
C SER A 339 -8.95 20.96 10.47
N VAL A 340 -8.96 21.04 11.79
CA VAL A 340 -9.42 19.96 12.67
C VAL A 340 -10.89 19.63 12.38
N GLU A 341 -11.74 20.62 12.11
CA GLU A 341 -13.16 20.45 11.80
C GLU A 341 -13.39 19.66 10.51
N GLN A 342 -12.54 19.86 9.49
CA GLN A 342 -12.61 19.05 8.26
C GLN A 342 -12.37 17.58 8.55
N VAL A 343 -11.38 17.26 9.40
CA VAL A 343 -11.06 15.89 9.79
C VAL A 343 -12.14 15.29 10.68
N ILE A 344 -12.70 16.07 11.63
CA ILE A 344 -13.83 15.63 12.47
C ILE A 344 -15.05 15.29 11.58
N THR A 345 -15.37 16.14 10.61
CA THR A 345 -16.45 15.88 9.66
C THR A 345 -16.24 14.56 8.88
N ALA A 346 -15.00 14.26 8.50
CA ALA A 346 -14.67 13.01 7.84
C ALA A 346 -14.80 11.80 8.80
N ILE A 347 -14.38 11.96 10.07
CA ILE A 347 -14.58 10.95 11.11
C ILE A 347 -16.08 10.63 11.29
N ASP A 348 -16.92 11.64 11.39
CA ASP A 348 -18.37 11.46 11.52
C ASP A 348 -18.95 10.67 10.34
N LYS A 349 -18.52 10.97 9.14
CA LYS A 349 -18.97 10.26 7.93
C LYS A 349 -18.58 8.78 7.93
N VAL A 350 -17.32 8.45 8.26
CA VAL A 350 -16.87 7.04 8.23
C VAL A 350 -17.51 6.22 9.34
N LEU A 351 -17.77 6.80 10.51
CA LEU A 351 -18.43 6.11 11.62
C LEU A 351 -19.95 5.91 11.33
N ALA A 352 -20.64 6.90 10.77
CA ALA A 352 -22.06 6.81 10.42
C ALA A 352 -22.33 5.77 9.32
N LYS A 353 -21.45 5.62 8.33
CA LYS A 353 -21.55 4.60 7.27
C LYS A 353 -21.42 3.18 7.83
N LYS A 354 -20.54 3.00 8.82
CA LYS A 354 -20.37 1.70 9.48
C LYS A 354 -21.63 1.22 10.20
N GLU A 355 -22.36 2.13 10.84
CA GLU A 355 -23.61 1.80 11.54
C GLU A 355 -24.73 1.36 10.58
N LYS A 356 -24.75 1.88 9.35
CA LYS A 356 -25.77 1.56 8.34
C LYS A 356 -25.50 0.29 7.55
N GLY A 357 -24.29 -0.27 7.60
CA GLY A 357 -23.92 -1.49 6.86
C GLY A 357 -23.95 -1.35 5.33
N GLU A 358 -23.90 -0.13 4.80
CA GLU A 358 -23.94 0.14 3.36
C GLU A 358 -22.56 -0.07 2.74
N PRO A 359 -22.42 -0.98 1.75
CA PRO A 359 -21.21 -1.03 0.93
C PRO A 359 -21.13 0.22 0.05
N GLU A 360 -19.95 0.83 -0.04
CA GLU A 360 -19.73 1.92 -1.02
C GLU A 360 -19.94 1.42 -2.46
N PRO A 361 -20.52 2.26 -3.33
CA PRO A 361 -20.65 1.94 -4.76
C PRO A 361 -19.25 1.75 -5.36
N ALA A 362 -19.06 0.63 -6.05
CA ALA A 362 -17.87 0.37 -6.86
C ALA A 362 -17.79 1.43 -7.97
N PHE A 363 -16.72 2.24 -7.96
CA PHE A 363 -16.41 3.18 -9.05
C PHE A 363 -15.76 2.47 -10.24
#